data_3aaac1306bdc4dd0f74e2a5c38aeaac7
#
_entry.id   3aaac1306bdc4dd0f74e2a5c38aeaac7
#
_cell.length_a   1.000
_cell.length_b   1.000
_cell.length_c   1.000
_cell.angle_alpha   90.00
_cell.angle_beta   90.00
_cell.angle_gamma   90.00
#
_symmetry.space_group_name_H-M   'P 1'
#
loop_
_entity.id
_entity.type
_entity.pdbx_description
1 polymer ?
#
loop_
_entity_poly.entity_id
_entity_poly.type
_entity_poly.pdbx_seq_one_letter_code
_entity_poly.pdbx_strand_id
1 'polypeptide(L)'
;MPTITIDDKKVEFENGMTVMQACELAGAEIPRFCYHEKLSIAGNCRMCLVEMEKGPPKPVASCAMPAGDGMVIKTDSEMVKKARKGVMEFLLINHPLDCPICDQGGECDLQDQALHYGFDKSRYEENKRAVKNKHMGPLVSTIMTRC
;
A
#
# COMPACT_ATOMS: atom_id res chain seq x y z
N MET A 1 14.12 -14.14 21.51
CA MET A 1 13.06 -13.46 20.73
C MET A 1 12.94 -14.16 19.40
N PRO A 2 11.75 -14.26 18.79
CA PRO A 2 11.63 -14.84 17.44
C PRO A 2 12.37 -13.98 16.41
N THR A 3 12.83 -14.60 15.33
CA THR A 3 13.61 -13.95 14.28
C THR A 3 12.94 -14.09 12.92
N ILE A 4 13.00 -13.05 12.12
CA ILE A 4 12.52 -13.00 10.75
C ILE A 4 13.64 -12.49 9.83
N THR A 5 13.70 -12.99 8.62
CA THR A 5 14.66 -12.51 7.61
C THR A 5 13.93 -11.62 6.60
N ILE A 6 14.40 -10.38 6.43
CA ILE A 6 13.80 -9.39 5.55
C ILE A 6 14.89 -8.86 4.63
N ASP A 7 14.77 -9.11 3.33
CA ASP A 7 15.76 -8.73 2.31
C ASP A 7 17.19 -9.11 2.75
N ASP A 8 17.35 -10.39 3.16
CA ASP A 8 18.61 -10.99 3.64
C ASP A 8 19.13 -10.48 5.02
N LYS A 9 18.42 -9.58 5.69
CA LYS A 9 18.73 -9.12 7.04
C LYS A 9 17.91 -9.90 8.08
N LYS A 10 18.58 -10.49 9.07
CA LYS A 10 17.90 -11.08 10.23
C LYS A 10 17.54 -10.00 11.24
N VAL A 11 16.29 -10.00 11.67
CA VAL A 11 15.75 -9.05 12.62
C VAL A 11 15.01 -9.80 13.72
N GLU A 12 15.23 -9.43 14.97
CA GLU A 12 14.42 -9.90 16.08
C GLU A 12 13.16 -9.05 16.19
N PHE A 13 12.03 -9.66 16.51
CA PHE A 13 10.75 -8.98 16.65
C PHE A 13 9.98 -9.45 17.88
N GLU A 14 9.00 -8.69 18.32
CA GLU A 14 8.13 -9.03 19.44
C GLU A 14 6.92 -9.83 18.98
N ASN A 15 6.48 -10.79 19.80
CA ASN A 15 5.28 -11.56 19.52
C ASN A 15 4.06 -10.63 19.35
N GLY A 16 3.27 -10.87 18.33
CA GLY A 16 2.08 -10.08 18.01
C GLY A 16 2.31 -8.97 16.98
N MET A 17 3.55 -8.73 16.57
CA MET A 17 3.85 -7.82 15.46
C MET A 17 3.38 -8.39 14.13
N THR A 18 3.04 -7.50 13.21
CA THR A 18 2.79 -7.84 11.80
C THR A 18 4.10 -7.89 11.02
N VAL A 19 4.06 -8.54 9.86
CA VAL A 19 5.20 -8.55 8.92
C VAL A 19 5.61 -7.12 8.53
N MET A 20 4.64 -6.20 8.36
CA MET A 20 4.93 -4.78 8.09
C MET A 20 5.77 -4.14 9.19
N GLN A 21 5.37 -4.31 10.44
CA GLN A 21 6.11 -3.76 11.58
C GLN A 21 7.52 -4.37 11.70
N ALA A 22 7.66 -5.66 11.44
CA ALA A 22 8.97 -6.30 11.38
C ALA A 22 9.83 -5.75 10.21
N CYS A 23 9.24 -5.45 9.05
CA CYS A 23 9.93 -4.79 7.95
C CYS A 23 10.45 -3.39 8.34
N GLU A 24 9.66 -2.62 9.08
CA GLU A 24 10.08 -1.31 9.60
C GLU A 24 11.29 -1.44 10.55
N LEU A 25 11.32 -2.45 11.43
CA LEU A 25 12.48 -2.72 12.27
C LEU A 25 13.75 -3.04 11.44
N ALA A 26 13.59 -3.70 10.29
CA ALA A 26 14.67 -3.97 9.36
C ALA A 26 15.14 -2.71 8.59
N GLY A 27 14.41 -1.61 8.68
CA GLY A 27 14.62 -0.40 7.89
C GLY A 27 14.10 -0.50 6.45
N ALA A 28 13.23 -1.49 6.17
CA ALA A 28 12.57 -1.63 4.87
C ALA A 28 11.29 -0.79 4.84
N GLU A 29 11.20 0.11 3.87
CA GLU A 29 10.01 0.94 3.67
C GLU A 29 8.95 0.15 2.89
N ILE A 30 7.75 0.02 3.49
CA ILE A 30 6.60 -0.65 2.88
C ILE A 30 5.52 0.39 2.55
N PRO A 31 5.17 0.57 1.25
CA PRO A 31 4.11 1.49 0.86
C PRO A 31 2.75 1.03 1.38
N ARG A 32 1.91 1.98 1.74
CA ARG A 32 0.59 1.74 2.33
C ARG A 32 -0.36 2.90 2.09
N PHE A 33 -1.66 2.64 2.13
CA PHE A 33 -2.71 3.67 2.17
C PHE A 33 -3.67 3.45 3.33
N CYS A 34 -4.14 2.22 3.55
CA CYS A 34 -5.19 1.93 4.54
C CYS A 34 -4.66 1.58 5.94
N TYR A 35 -3.35 1.43 6.12
CA TYR A 35 -2.77 1.09 7.41
C TYR A 35 -2.36 2.33 8.19
N HIS A 36 -2.68 2.35 9.46
CA HIS A 36 -2.16 3.29 10.45
C HIS A 36 -1.95 2.57 11.78
N GLU A 37 -0.83 2.83 12.47
CA GLU A 37 -0.43 2.12 13.69
C GLU A 37 -1.44 2.23 14.84
N LYS A 38 -2.23 3.32 14.89
CA LYS A 38 -3.22 3.60 15.93
C LYS A 38 -4.65 3.20 15.56
N LEU A 39 -4.85 2.61 14.39
CA LEU A 39 -6.16 2.21 13.90
C LEU A 39 -6.24 0.70 13.68
N SER A 40 -7.45 0.17 13.64
CA SER A 40 -7.69 -1.22 13.27
C SER A 40 -7.22 -1.50 11.84
N ILE A 41 -6.63 -2.67 11.63
CA ILE A 41 -6.09 -3.08 10.33
C ILE A 41 -7.24 -3.31 9.35
N ALA A 42 -7.32 -2.47 8.30
CA ALA A 42 -8.33 -2.60 7.24
C ALA A 42 -7.95 -3.65 6.18
N GLY A 43 -6.69 -3.73 5.79
CA GLY A 43 -6.16 -4.73 4.85
C GLY A 43 -6.72 -4.65 3.42
N ASN A 44 -7.33 -3.53 3.01
CA ASN A 44 -8.10 -3.41 1.77
C ASN A 44 -7.39 -2.69 0.62
N CYS A 45 -6.40 -1.84 0.85
CA CYS A 45 -5.70 -1.14 -0.23
C CYS A 45 -4.75 -2.04 -1.03
N ARG A 46 -4.23 -3.08 -0.42
CA ARG A 46 -3.30 -4.06 -1.01
C ARG A 46 -1.96 -3.47 -1.50
N MET A 47 -1.61 -2.25 -1.10
CA MET A 47 -0.34 -1.64 -1.50
C MET A 47 0.86 -2.22 -0.75
N CYS A 48 0.66 -2.71 0.47
CA CYS A 48 1.70 -3.27 1.33
C CYS A 48 2.12 -4.71 0.99
N LEU A 49 1.89 -5.16 -0.23
CA LEU A 49 2.22 -6.53 -0.67
C LEU A 49 3.72 -6.80 -0.59
N VAL A 50 4.06 -7.96 -0.05
CA VAL A 50 5.42 -8.52 0.03
C VAL A 50 5.41 -9.98 -0.41
N GLU A 51 6.57 -10.53 -0.76
CA GLU A 51 6.74 -11.94 -1.09
C GLU A 51 7.23 -12.71 0.14
N MET A 52 6.66 -13.88 0.38
CA MET A 52 7.11 -14.82 1.40
C MET A 52 7.75 -16.02 0.72
N GLU A 53 9.06 -16.23 0.88
CA GLU A 53 9.85 -17.20 0.10
C GLU A 53 9.35 -18.64 0.24
N LYS A 54 8.95 -19.04 1.43
CA LYS A 54 8.41 -20.39 1.72
C LYS A 54 6.89 -20.38 1.94
N GLY A 55 6.21 -19.41 1.34
CA GLY A 55 4.77 -19.19 1.48
C GLY A 55 3.98 -19.52 0.21
N PRO A 56 2.76 -18.99 0.11
CA PRO A 56 1.95 -19.13 -1.08
C PRO A 56 2.63 -18.50 -2.31
N PRO A 57 2.40 -19.02 -3.53
CA PRO A 57 3.00 -18.48 -4.76
C PRO A 57 2.32 -17.16 -5.21
N LYS A 58 2.03 -16.30 -4.28
CA LYS A 58 1.39 -14.99 -4.48
C LYS A 58 1.81 -14.03 -3.37
N PRO A 59 1.85 -12.71 -3.65
CA PRO A 59 2.20 -11.73 -2.63
C PRO A 59 1.14 -11.68 -1.52
N VAL A 60 1.59 -11.37 -0.32
CA VAL A 60 0.75 -11.27 0.88
C VAL A 60 0.72 -9.85 1.43
N ALA A 61 -0.39 -9.47 2.08
CA ALA A 61 -0.53 -8.15 2.68
C ALA A 61 0.23 -8.11 4.02
N SER A 62 1.37 -7.46 4.05
CA SER A 62 2.24 -7.38 5.23
C SER A 62 1.58 -6.73 6.44
N CYS A 63 0.66 -5.80 6.24
CA CYS A 63 -0.05 -5.13 7.35
C CYS A 63 -1.00 -6.05 8.14
N ALA A 64 -1.50 -7.11 7.50
CA ALA A 64 -2.46 -8.04 8.11
C ALA A 64 -1.85 -9.43 8.40
N MET A 65 -0.64 -9.69 7.94
CA MET A 65 0.06 -10.95 8.17
C MET A 65 0.83 -10.90 9.50
N PRO A 66 0.53 -11.79 10.47
CA PRO A 66 1.36 -11.91 11.65
C PRO A 66 2.80 -12.32 11.31
N ALA A 67 3.77 -11.68 11.94
CA ALA A 67 5.16 -12.11 11.83
C ALA A 67 5.36 -13.45 12.57
N GLY A 68 6.08 -14.36 11.95
CA GLY A 68 6.38 -15.68 12.49
C GLY A 68 7.88 -15.98 12.49
N ASP A 69 8.30 -16.81 13.42
CA ASP A 69 9.71 -17.20 13.53
C ASP A 69 10.18 -17.97 12.29
N GLY A 70 11.36 -17.63 11.81
CA GLY A 70 11.96 -18.24 10.63
C GLY A 70 11.35 -17.86 9.28
N MET A 71 10.42 -16.91 9.24
CA MET A 71 9.90 -16.37 7.98
C MET A 71 11.01 -15.68 7.18
N VAL A 72 10.93 -15.78 5.86
CA VAL A 72 11.80 -15.07 4.92
C VAL A 72 10.94 -14.22 4.00
N ILE A 73 11.10 -12.91 4.09
CA ILE A 73 10.29 -11.90 3.38
C ILE A 73 11.19 -11.14 2.40
N LYS A 74 10.69 -10.97 1.18
CA LYS A 74 11.28 -10.10 0.16
C LYS A 74 10.35 -8.92 -0.11
N THR A 75 10.89 -7.72 0.04
CA THR A 75 10.10 -6.49 -0.07
C THR A 75 10.24 -5.83 -1.44
N ASP A 76 11.22 -6.23 -2.25
CA ASP A 76 11.55 -5.60 -3.54
C ASP A 76 11.77 -6.61 -4.68
N SER A 77 11.15 -7.79 -4.60
CA SER A 77 11.21 -8.79 -5.69
C SER A 77 10.42 -8.34 -6.92
N GLU A 78 10.70 -8.95 -8.08
CA GLU A 78 9.96 -8.69 -9.31
C GLU A 78 8.45 -8.95 -9.18
N MET A 79 8.08 -9.98 -8.39
CA MET A 79 6.68 -10.25 -8.06
C MET A 79 6.05 -9.09 -7.30
N VAL A 80 6.74 -8.56 -6.29
CA VAL A 80 6.28 -7.43 -5.48
C VAL A 80 6.17 -6.16 -6.31
N LYS A 81 7.17 -5.84 -7.13
CA LYS A 81 7.15 -4.68 -8.04
C LYS A 81 5.96 -4.73 -8.99
N LYS A 82 5.75 -5.88 -9.63
CA LYS A 82 4.62 -6.08 -10.53
C LYS A 82 3.27 -5.95 -9.82
N ALA A 83 3.15 -6.49 -8.61
CA ALA A 83 1.94 -6.40 -7.82
C ALA A 83 1.62 -4.96 -7.41
N ARG A 84 2.60 -4.21 -6.92
CA ARG A 84 2.43 -2.80 -6.54
C ARG A 84 2.07 -1.91 -7.73
N LYS A 85 2.70 -2.13 -8.90
CA LYS A 85 2.30 -1.46 -10.15
C LYS A 85 0.84 -1.69 -10.49
N GLY A 86 0.37 -2.94 -10.37
CA GLY A 86 -1.03 -3.29 -10.60
C GLY A 86 -1.98 -2.61 -9.62
N VAL A 87 -1.61 -2.56 -8.34
CA VAL A 87 -2.41 -1.85 -7.32
C VAL A 87 -2.50 -0.35 -7.64
N MET A 88 -1.38 0.29 -7.97
CA MET A 88 -1.38 1.70 -8.37
C MET A 88 -2.24 1.95 -9.61
N GLU A 89 -2.19 1.07 -10.59
CA GLU A 89 -3.05 1.16 -11.79
C GLU A 89 -4.54 1.11 -11.41
N PHE A 90 -4.94 0.21 -10.51
CA PHE A 90 -6.32 0.15 -10.03
C PHE A 90 -6.76 1.41 -9.25
N LEU A 91 -5.89 1.97 -8.44
CA LEU A 91 -6.19 3.19 -7.71
C LEU A 91 -6.33 4.41 -8.64
N LEU A 92 -5.58 4.45 -9.72
CA LEU A 92 -5.54 5.58 -10.65
C LEU A 92 -6.55 5.48 -11.79
N ILE A 93 -7.10 4.30 -12.07
CA ILE A 93 -7.99 4.09 -13.23
C ILE A 93 -9.19 5.05 -13.28
N ASN A 94 -9.80 5.34 -12.12
CA ASN A 94 -10.94 6.26 -11.99
C ASN A 94 -10.59 7.56 -11.25
N HIS A 95 -9.34 7.71 -10.81
CA HIS A 95 -8.93 8.93 -10.11
C HIS A 95 -8.89 10.11 -11.09
N PRO A 96 -9.53 11.26 -10.78
CA PRO A 96 -9.60 12.39 -11.71
C PRO A 96 -8.23 13.06 -11.89
N LEU A 97 -8.02 13.67 -13.05
CA LEU A 97 -6.81 14.45 -13.37
C LEU A 97 -6.92 15.88 -12.82
N ASP A 98 -7.20 16.00 -11.54
CA ASP A 98 -7.51 17.26 -10.85
C ASP A 98 -6.34 17.80 -10.00
N CYS A 99 -5.15 17.26 -10.10
CA CYS A 99 -4.03 17.66 -9.24
C CYS A 99 -3.81 19.19 -9.20
N PRO A 100 -3.91 19.94 -10.31
CA PRO A 100 -3.71 21.39 -10.29
C PRO A 100 -4.74 22.17 -9.47
N ILE A 101 -5.92 21.60 -9.24
CA ILE A 101 -7.03 22.21 -8.47
C ILE A 101 -7.39 21.41 -7.23
N CYS A 102 -6.61 20.38 -6.88
CA CYS A 102 -6.83 19.55 -5.73
C CYS A 102 -6.08 20.10 -4.51
N ASP A 103 -6.78 20.24 -3.38
CA ASP A 103 -6.19 20.75 -2.14
C ASP A 103 -5.03 19.89 -1.62
N GLN A 104 -5.01 18.58 -1.95
CA GLN A 104 -3.96 17.65 -1.56
C GLN A 104 -2.73 17.69 -2.51
N GLY A 105 -2.81 18.37 -3.65
CA GLY A 105 -1.73 18.42 -4.64
C GLY A 105 -0.43 18.97 -4.05
N GLY A 106 0.68 18.24 -4.25
CA GLY A 106 2.01 18.57 -3.71
C GLY A 106 2.35 17.95 -2.36
N GLU A 107 1.37 17.45 -1.61
CA GLU A 107 1.55 16.71 -0.35
C GLU A 107 0.68 15.44 -0.34
N CYS A 108 0.56 14.77 -1.49
CA CYS A 108 -0.36 13.68 -1.73
C CYS A 108 0.39 12.33 -1.81
N ASP A 109 0.10 11.44 -0.87
CA ASP A 109 0.68 10.08 -0.85
C ASP A 109 0.38 9.30 -2.13
N LEU A 110 -0.79 9.55 -2.76
CA LEU A 110 -1.12 8.91 -4.03
C LEU A 110 -0.20 9.38 -5.16
N GLN A 111 0.12 10.67 -5.22
CA GLN A 111 1.09 11.21 -6.19
C GLN A 111 2.48 10.61 -5.95
N ASP A 112 2.96 10.63 -4.72
CA ASP A 112 4.30 10.15 -4.37
C ASP A 112 4.44 8.65 -4.65
N GLN A 113 3.47 7.85 -4.24
CA GLN A 113 3.49 6.42 -4.49
C GLN A 113 3.26 6.07 -5.98
N ALA A 114 2.49 6.88 -6.72
CA ALA A 114 2.33 6.70 -8.16
C ALA A 114 3.64 6.93 -8.91
N LEU A 115 4.40 7.95 -8.54
CA LEU A 115 5.73 8.22 -9.12
C LEU A 115 6.73 7.12 -8.78
N HIS A 116 6.68 6.58 -7.56
CA HIS A 116 7.66 5.62 -7.08
C HIS A 116 7.39 4.17 -7.54
N TYR A 117 6.12 3.77 -7.56
CA TYR A 117 5.72 2.37 -7.81
C TYR A 117 4.84 2.16 -9.03
N GLY A 118 4.28 3.22 -9.61
CA GLY A 118 3.29 3.15 -10.68
C GLY A 118 3.87 3.04 -12.09
N PHE A 119 2.98 3.13 -13.07
CA PHE A 119 3.33 3.30 -14.48
C PHE A 119 3.49 4.80 -14.80
N ASP A 120 4.26 5.10 -15.82
CA ASP A 120 4.47 6.46 -16.34
C ASP A 120 3.26 7.02 -17.08
N LYS A 121 2.35 6.13 -17.54
CA LYS A 121 1.11 6.49 -18.25
C LYS A 121 0.00 5.49 -18.01
N SER A 122 -1.25 5.94 -18.19
CA SER A 122 -2.41 5.05 -18.20
C SER A 122 -2.45 4.20 -19.46
N ARG A 123 -2.87 2.94 -19.33
CA ARG A 123 -3.22 2.03 -20.43
C ARG A 123 -4.70 2.07 -20.80
N TYR A 124 -5.51 2.76 -20.00
CA TYR A 124 -6.96 2.85 -20.15
C TYR A 124 -7.33 4.11 -20.94
N GLU A 125 -8.20 3.96 -21.91
CA GLU A 125 -8.71 5.02 -22.78
C GLU A 125 -10.15 5.39 -22.43
N GLU A 126 -10.83 4.56 -21.64
CA GLU A 126 -12.20 4.78 -21.21
C GLU A 126 -12.33 5.99 -20.30
N ASN A 127 -13.51 6.59 -20.32
CA ASN A 127 -13.83 7.72 -19.44
C ASN A 127 -13.76 7.30 -17.96
N LYS A 128 -13.13 8.13 -17.13
CA LYS A 128 -13.09 7.92 -15.69
C LYS A 128 -14.49 8.02 -15.10
N ARG A 129 -14.81 7.08 -14.21
CA ARG A 129 -16.09 7.05 -13.52
C ARG A 129 -16.18 8.19 -12.51
N ALA A 130 -17.23 9.01 -12.61
CA ALA A 130 -17.56 10.03 -11.62
C ALA A 130 -18.53 9.46 -10.57
N VAL A 131 -18.33 9.83 -9.32
CA VAL A 131 -19.19 9.45 -8.19
C VAL A 131 -19.73 10.71 -7.53
N LYS A 132 -21.01 10.73 -7.21
CA LYS A 132 -21.65 11.86 -6.51
C LYS A 132 -21.07 12.02 -5.11
N ASN A 133 -20.84 13.27 -4.72
CA ASN A 133 -20.42 13.60 -3.36
C ASN A 133 -21.51 13.21 -2.36
N LYS A 134 -21.09 12.84 -1.16
CA LYS A 134 -21.98 12.44 -0.07
C LYS A 134 -22.11 13.57 0.94
N HIS A 135 -23.31 13.75 1.46
CA HIS A 135 -23.56 14.67 2.55
C HIS A 135 -23.04 14.06 3.86
N MET A 136 -22.09 14.75 4.48
CA MET A 136 -21.43 14.31 5.73
C MET A 136 -21.76 15.24 6.92
N GLY A 137 -22.79 16.09 6.79
CA GLY A 137 -23.16 17.08 7.79
C GLY A 137 -22.79 18.51 7.40
N PRO A 138 -23.08 19.49 8.27
CA PRO A 138 -22.89 20.91 7.93
C PRO A 138 -21.43 21.37 7.92
N LEU A 139 -20.52 20.60 8.55
CA LEU A 139 -19.11 20.98 8.73
C LEU A 139 -18.14 20.20 7.83
N VAL A 140 -18.59 19.11 7.21
CA VAL A 140 -17.72 18.22 6.41
C VAL A 140 -18.33 18.03 5.03
N SER A 141 -17.51 18.27 4.01
CA SER A 141 -17.83 17.97 2.61
C SER A 141 -16.91 16.91 2.05
N THR A 142 -17.35 16.18 1.04
CA THR A 142 -16.55 15.16 0.35
C THR A 142 -16.44 15.46 -1.13
N ILE A 143 -15.30 15.14 -1.72
CA ILE A 143 -15.11 15.06 -3.16
C ILE A 143 -14.84 13.58 -3.49
N MET A 144 -15.92 12.83 -3.70
CA MET A 144 -15.86 11.36 -3.80
C MET A 144 -15.05 10.85 -4.98
N THR A 145 -14.95 11.62 -6.07
CA THR A 145 -14.11 11.24 -7.21
C THR A 145 -12.63 11.27 -6.90
N ARG A 146 -12.20 12.07 -5.91
CA ARG A 146 -10.80 12.17 -5.46
C ARG A 146 -10.47 11.25 -4.28
N CYS A 147 -11.48 10.64 -3.69
CA CYS A 147 -11.35 9.76 -2.52
C CYS A 147 -10.67 8.42 -2.86
#